data_e54c2cc1700941bc2e0227fe1ba012d7
#
_entry.id   e54c2cc1700941bc2e0227fe1ba012d7
#
_cell.length_a   1.000
_cell.length_b   1.000
_cell.length_c   1.000
_cell.angle_alpha   90.00
_cell.angle_beta   90.00
_cell.angle_gamma   90.00
#
_symmetry.space_group_name_H-M   'P 1'
#
loop_
_entity.id
_entity.type
_entity.pdbx_description
1 polymer ?
#
loop_
_entity_poly.entity_id
_entity_poly.type
_entity_poly.pdbx_seq_one_letter_code
_entity_poly.pdbx_strand_id
1 'polypeptide(L)'
;MLTLTDIKKTFAPGTVNEKTALSGVNLHLDPGDFVTILGSNGAGKSTLFGAIAGTFLPDSGTITLDGQDITNLPDYKRSKYIGRLFQDPLKGTAPNMTIEENMALAYLRASERRSPFSMVTASDRRDFRDRLSQLDLGLEDRMTHPVGLLSGGQRQALTLLMATLVTPKLLLLDEHTAALDPATAQKVLALTKEIVAERNITCLMITHNIPSALDLGNRSIMMRDGNIVMELKGEARKNMTTEGLLKAFHDQGIQSDRILFSAT
;
A
#
# COMPACT_ATOMS: atom_id res chain seq x y z
N MET A 1 -8.21 15.22 -0.56
CA MET A 1 -8.05 13.96 -1.30
C MET A 1 -8.62 12.78 -0.48
N LEU A 2 -7.89 12.15 0.46
CA LEU A 2 -8.47 11.17 1.38
C LEU A 2 -8.75 11.83 2.74
N THR A 3 -9.95 11.63 3.30
CA THR A 3 -10.28 12.07 4.67
C THR A 3 -10.94 10.94 5.44
N LEU A 4 -10.43 10.65 6.61
CA LEU A 4 -10.99 9.73 7.60
C LEU A 4 -11.46 10.55 8.79
N THR A 5 -12.70 10.34 9.24
CA THR A 5 -13.28 11.05 10.38
C THR A 5 -13.85 10.06 11.37
N ASP A 6 -13.30 10.02 12.57
CA ASP A 6 -13.73 9.18 13.72
C ASP A 6 -13.91 7.70 13.38
N ILE A 7 -12.96 7.11 12.64
CA ILE A 7 -13.05 5.71 12.20
C ILE A 7 -12.84 4.78 13.38
N LYS A 8 -13.85 3.95 13.66
CA LYS A 8 -13.81 2.91 14.72
C LYS A 8 -14.03 1.53 14.12
N LYS A 9 -13.34 0.54 14.70
CA LYS A 9 -13.51 -0.88 14.36
C LYS A 9 -13.20 -1.77 15.53
N THR A 10 -14.18 -2.58 15.91
CA THR A 10 -14.05 -3.65 16.90
C THR A 10 -14.35 -4.99 16.25
N PHE A 11 -13.45 -5.94 16.39
CA PHE A 11 -13.67 -7.32 15.95
C PHE A 11 -14.22 -8.17 17.07
N ALA A 12 -15.09 -9.11 16.72
CA ALA A 12 -15.75 -10.06 17.63
C ALA A 12 -16.38 -9.41 18.89
N PRO A 13 -17.20 -8.33 18.75
CA PRO A 13 -17.76 -7.61 19.87
C PRO A 13 -18.63 -8.55 20.74
N GLY A 14 -18.55 -8.38 22.07
CA GLY A 14 -19.30 -9.19 23.05
C GLY A 14 -18.75 -10.60 23.26
N THR A 15 -17.58 -10.95 22.72
CA THR A 15 -16.96 -12.25 22.91
C THR A 15 -15.64 -12.12 23.68
N VAL A 16 -15.09 -13.25 24.15
CA VAL A 16 -13.77 -13.31 24.80
C VAL A 16 -12.61 -12.88 23.89
N ASN A 17 -12.85 -12.83 22.58
CA ASN A 17 -11.89 -12.40 21.57
C ASN A 17 -12.15 -10.96 21.07
N GLU A 18 -12.96 -10.20 21.79
CA GLU A 18 -13.24 -8.80 21.45
C GLU A 18 -11.93 -7.99 21.39
N LYS A 19 -11.75 -7.29 20.28
CA LYS A 19 -10.59 -6.43 20.08
C LYS A 19 -10.97 -5.16 19.33
N THR A 20 -10.87 -4.02 20.02
CA THR A 20 -10.94 -2.72 19.38
C THR A 20 -9.63 -2.46 18.62
N ALA A 21 -9.71 -2.43 17.30
CA ALA A 21 -8.56 -2.29 16.41
C ALA A 21 -8.37 -0.88 15.88
N LEU A 22 -9.45 -0.07 15.83
CA LEU A 22 -9.42 1.37 15.54
C LEU A 22 -10.32 2.09 16.53
N SER A 23 -9.82 3.17 17.16
CA SER A 23 -10.43 3.83 18.30
C SER A 23 -10.82 5.28 18.02
N GLY A 24 -11.20 5.61 16.78
CA GLY A 24 -11.57 6.98 16.40
C GLY A 24 -10.47 7.66 15.58
N VAL A 25 -9.97 6.97 14.57
CA VAL A 25 -8.88 7.48 13.72
C VAL A 25 -9.37 8.64 12.86
N ASN A 26 -8.65 9.76 12.96
CA ASN A 26 -8.80 10.92 12.08
C ASN A 26 -7.51 11.06 11.26
N LEU A 27 -7.63 11.17 9.92
CA LEU A 27 -6.50 11.34 9.02
C LEU A 27 -6.94 12.10 7.79
N HIS A 28 -6.13 13.06 7.38
CA HIS A 28 -6.31 13.76 6.12
C HIS A 28 -5.04 13.66 5.28
N LEU A 29 -5.18 13.31 3.98
CA LEU A 29 -4.11 13.34 3.00
C LEU A 29 -4.47 14.34 1.89
N ASP A 30 -3.50 15.17 1.55
CA ASP A 30 -3.55 16.02 0.37
C ASP A 30 -3.17 15.24 -0.90
N PRO A 31 -3.56 15.72 -2.11
CA PRO A 31 -3.09 15.12 -3.36
C PRO A 31 -1.56 15.11 -3.43
N GLY A 32 -0.97 13.97 -3.78
CA GLY A 32 0.47 13.79 -3.89
C GLY A 32 1.19 13.54 -2.55
N ASP A 33 0.47 13.49 -1.41
CA ASP A 33 1.09 13.06 -0.15
C ASP A 33 1.59 11.62 -0.26
N PHE A 34 2.82 11.38 0.17
CA PHE A 34 3.35 10.05 0.41
C PHE A 34 3.58 9.89 1.92
N VAL A 35 2.67 9.20 2.59
CA VAL A 35 2.65 9.05 4.04
C VAL A 35 3.13 7.66 4.44
N THR A 36 4.14 7.59 5.29
CA THR A 36 4.59 6.34 5.90
C THR A 36 3.91 6.11 7.25
N ILE A 37 3.45 4.89 7.50
CA ILE A 37 2.76 4.47 8.73
C ILE A 37 3.66 3.51 9.50
N LEU A 38 3.98 3.90 10.72
CA LEU A 38 4.80 3.16 11.65
C LEU A 38 3.98 2.74 12.89
N GLY A 39 4.43 1.73 13.61
CA GLY A 39 3.80 1.25 14.84
C GLY A 39 4.06 -0.23 15.08
N SER A 40 3.86 -0.69 16.32
CA SER A 40 4.01 -2.09 16.71
C SER A 40 3.00 -3.02 16.00
N ASN A 41 3.24 -4.33 16.11
CA ASN A 41 2.25 -5.32 15.70
C ASN A 41 0.99 -5.16 16.55
N GLY A 42 -0.17 -5.18 15.88
CA GLY A 42 -1.45 -4.96 16.55
C GLY A 42 -1.85 -3.49 16.76
N ALA A 43 -1.04 -2.51 16.37
CA ALA A 43 -1.34 -1.08 16.47
C ALA A 43 -2.56 -0.61 15.62
N GLY A 44 -3.09 -1.46 14.75
CA GLY A 44 -4.25 -1.13 13.90
C GLY A 44 -3.90 -0.76 12.45
N LYS A 45 -2.62 -0.78 12.05
CA LYS A 45 -2.16 -0.36 10.71
C LYS A 45 -2.86 -1.07 9.56
N SER A 46 -2.78 -2.42 9.51
CA SER A 46 -3.44 -3.21 8.46
C SER A 46 -4.96 -3.17 8.56
N THR A 47 -5.51 -2.93 9.78
CA THR A 47 -6.93 -2.67 9.97
C THR A 47 -7.33 -1.33 9.34
N LEU A 48 -6.53 -0.28 9.50
CA LEU A 48 -6.75 1.01 8.84
C LEU A 48 -6.75 0.84 7.31
N PHE A 49 -5.79 0.10 6.76
CA PHE A 49 -5.76 -0.22 5.32
C PHE A 49 -6.99 -0.99 4.86
N GLY A 50 -7.42 -1.98 5.65
CA GLY A 50 -8.63 -2.75 5.37
C GLY A 50 -9.88 -1.88 5.34
N ALA A 51 -10.02 -0.94 6.29
CA ALA A 51 -11.12 0.02 6.31
C ALA A 51 -11.11 0.94 5.08
N ILE A 52 -9.94 1.48 4.70
CA ILE A 52 -9.79 2.34 3.51
C ILE A 52 -10.06 1.55 2.22
N ALA A 53 -9.52 0.34 2.10
CA ALA A 53 -9.69 -0.52 0.93
C ALA A 53 -11.10 -1.11 0.80
N GLY A 54 -11.91 -1.12 1.88
CA GLY A 54 -13.26 -1.70 1.90
C GLY A 54 -13.28 -3.21 2.11
N THR A 55 -12.19 -3.80 2.62
CA THR A 55 -12.13 -5.23 2.98
C THR A 55 -13.18 -5.58 4.06
N PHE A 56 -13.50 -4.61 4.88
CA PHE A 56 -14.62 -4.61 5.83
C PHE A 56 -15.11 -3.16 6.02
N LEU A 57 -16.31 -3.00 6.56
CA LEU A 57 -16.87 -1.69 6.87
C LEU A 57 -16.44 -1.26 8.29
N PRO A 58 -16.14 0.03 8.52
CA PRO A 58 -15.97 0.56 9.87
C PRO A 58 -17.28 0.44 10.66
N ASP A 59 -17.19 0.41 11.99
CA ASP A 59 -18.38 0.37 12.85
C ASP A 59 -18.98 1.78 13.02
N SER A 60 -18.14 2.81 12.92
CA SER A 60 -18.55 4.22 12.88
C SER A 60 -17.50 5.07 12.16
N GLY A 61 -17.86 6.33 11.88
CA GLY A 61 -17.04 7.28 11.17
C GLY A 61 -17.29 7.30 9.68
N THR A 62 -16.56 8.17 8.95
CA THR A 62 -16.71 8.35 7.50
C THR A 62 -15.37 8.34 6.80
N ILE A 63 -15.35 7.79 5.58
CA ILE A 63 -14.20 7.75 4.68
C ILE A 63 -14.58 8.44 3.37
N THR A 64 -13.92 9.55 3.06
CA THR A 64 -14.13 10.24 1.79
C THR A 64 -12.87 10.21 0.92
N LEU A 65 -13.05 10.01 -0.38
CA LEU A 65 -11.99 10.04 -1.38
C LEU A 65 -12.40 11.02 -2.50
N ASP A 66 -11.61 12.08 -2.69
CA ASP A 66 -11.94 13.19 -3.60
C ASP A 66 -13.35 13.77 -3.40
N GLY A 67 -13.74 13.95 -2.14
CA GLY A 67 -15.07 14.47 -1.79
C GLY A 67 -16.21 13.46 -1.91
N GLN A 68 -15.97 12.27 -2.44
CA GLN A 68 -16.95 11.19 -2.49
C GLN A 68 -16.90 10.35 -1.23
N ASP A 69 -18.05 10.15 -0.58
CA ASP A 69 -18.18 9.20 0.52
C ASP A 69 -18.08 7.77 -0.02
N ILE A 70 -17.05 7.04 0.44
CA ILE A 70 -16.81 5.64 0.09
C ILE A 70 -17.01 4.69 1.28
N THR A 71 -17.49 5.20 2.43
CA THR A 71 -17.59 4.45 3.69
C THR A 71 -18.28 3.10 3.54
N ASN A 72 -19.39 3.07 2.80
CA ASN A 72 -20.21 1.87 2.61
C ASN A 72 -19.98 1.19 1.24
N LEU A 73 -18.99 1.64 0.45
CA LEU A 73 -18.67 0.98 -0.81
C LEU A 73 -17.85 -0.29 -0.56
N PRO A 74 -18.21 -1.42 -1.16
CA PRO A 74 -17.42 -2.65 -1.09
C PRO A 74 -16.09 -2.51 -1.84
N ASP A 75 -15.13 -3.38 -1.50
CA ASP A 75 -13.76 -3.37 -2.00
C ASP A 75 -13.66 -3.35 -3.53
N TYR A 76 -14.47 -4.17 -4.24
CA TYR A 76 -14.45 -4.23 -5.70
C TYR A 76 -14.85 -2.90 -6.37
N LYS A 77 -15.69 -2.08 -5.72
CA LYS A 77 -16.03 -0.73 -6.20
C LYS A 77 -14.90 0.26 -5.93
N ARG A 78 -14.25 0.16 -4.76
CA ARG A 78 -13.10 1.01 -4.40
C ARG A 78 -11.86 0.67 -5.20
N SER A 79 -11.69 -0.58 -5.63
CA SER A 79 -10.52 -1.04 -6.39
C SER A 79 -10.32 -0.34 -7.74
N LYS A 80 -11.31 0.39 -8.25
CA LYS A 80 -11.18 1.26 -9.42
C LYS A 80 -10.31 2.49 -9.14
N TYR A 81 -10.31 2.96 -7.89
CA TYR A 81 -9.67 4.21 -7.49
C TYR A 81 -8.48 3.98 -6.55
N ILE A 82 -8.45 2.83 -5.88
CA ILE A 82 -7.45 2.47 -4.87
C ILE A 82 -6.63 1.30 -5.38
N GLY A 83 -5.34 1.55 -5.64
CA GLY A 83 -4.34 0.51 -5.86
C GLY A 83 -3.91 -0.08 -4.50
N ARG A 84 -3.67 -1.39 -4.44
CA ARG A 84 -3.21 -2.03 -3.20
C ARG A 84 -2.13 -3.07 -3.48
N LEU A 85 -1.01 -2.96 -2.75
CA LEU A 85 -0.02 -4.01 -2.63
C LEU A 85 -0.14 -4.66 -1.25
N PHE A 86 -0.03 -5.98 -1.24
CA PHE A 86 -0.08 -6.78 -0.02
C PHE A 86 1.33 -7.17 0.42
N GLN A 87 1.50 -7.48 1.69
CA GLN A 87 2.71 -8.06 2.24
C GLN A 87 3.11 -9.36 1.52
N ASP A 88 2.12 -10.22 1.23
CA ASP A 88 2.28 -11.41 0.41
C ASP A 88 1.89 -11.06 -1.04
N PRO A 89 2.86 -11.04 -1.99
CA PRO A 89 2.60 -10.68 -3.38
C PRO A 89 1.69 -11.68 -4.12
N LEU A 90 1.49 -12.88 -3.59
CA LEU A 90 0.54 -13.86 -4.15
C LEU A 90 -0.90 -13.36 -4.05
N LYS A 91 -1.24 -12.59 -3.01
CA LYS A 91 -2.59 -12.04 -2.81
C LYS A 91 -2.97 -10.98 -3.85
N GLY A 92 -2.01 -10.40 -4.54
CA GLY A 92 -2.22 -9.41 -5.59
C GLY A 92 -2.25 -10.00 -7.00
N THR A 93 -2.06 -11.31 -7.15
CA THR A 93 -1.90 -11.98 -8.46
C THR A 93 -2.76 -13.24 -8.56
N ALA A 94 -2.99 -13.68 -9.81
CA ALA A 94 -3.49 -15.02 -10.14
C ALA A 94 -2.29 -15.90 -10.56
N PRO A 95 -1.71 -16.71 -9.65
CA PRO A 95 -0.41 -17.35 -9.88
C PRO A 95 -0.38 -18.33 -11.06
N ASN A 96 -1.52 -18.96 -11.37
CA ASN A 96 -1.66 -19.91 -12.47
C ASN A 96 -1.88 -19.22 -13.83
N MET A 97 -2.17 -17.93 -13.83
CA MET A 97 -2.31 -17.13 -15.05
C MET A 97 -0.96 -16.54 -15.47
N THR A 98 -0.83 -16.24 -16.75
CA THR A 98 0.36 -15.59 -17.32
C THR A 98 0.51 -14.15 -16.84
N ILE A 99 1.71 -13.56 -17.01
CA ILE A 99 1.97 -12.14 -16.75
C ILE A 99 0.99 -11.27 -17.55
N GLU A 100 0.82 -11.55 -18.86
CA GLU A 100 -0.10 -10.82 -19.74
C GLU A 100 -1.54 -10.87 -19.23
N GLU A 101 -2.03 -12.03 -18.82
CA GLU A 101 -3.39 -12.19 -18.28
C GLU A 101 -3.59 -11.45 -16.97
N ASN A 102 -2.62 -11.48 -16.06
CA ASN A 102 -2.65 -10.71 -14.82
C ASN A 102 -2.69 -9.20 -15.08
N MET A 103 -1.86 -8.70 -16.03
CA MET A 103 -1.88 -7.30 -16.43
C MET A 103 -3.21 -6.91 -17.06
N ALA A 104 -3.78 -7.78 -17.91
CA ALA A 104 -5.09 -7.55 -18.51
C ALA A 104 -6.20 -7.42 -17.47
N LEU A 105 -6.22 -8.31 -16.46
CA LEU A 105 -7.17 -8.22 -15.35
C LEU A 105 -7.02 -6.92 -14.56
N ALA A 106 -5.78 -6.50 -14.27
CA ALA A 106 -5.50 -5.25 -13.57
C ALA A 106 -5.98 -4.04 -14.38
N TYR A 107 -5.73 -4.04 -15.69
CA TYR A 107 -6.16 -2.99 -16.59
C TYR A 107 -7.69 -2.89 -16.68
N LEU A 108 -8.38 -4.01 -16.85
CA LEU A 108 -9.85 -4.06 -16.92
C LEU A 108 -10.51 -3.58 -15.63
N ARG A 109 -9.94 -3.91 -14.47
CA ARG A 109 -10.47 -3.50 -13.16
C ARG A 109 -10.49 -1.99 -13.00
N ALA A 110 -9.45 -1.30 -13.46
CA ALA A 110 -9.26 0.13 -13.25
C ALA A 110 -9.76 0.99 -14.43
N SER A 111 -9.96 0.39 -15.61
CA SER A 111 -10.38 1.11 -16.81
C SER A 111 -11.91 1.25 -16.88
N GLU A 112 -12.39 2.49 -16.98
CA GLU A 112 -13.81 2.78 -17.21
C GLU A 112 -14.26 2.53 -18.67
N ARG A 113 -13.32 2.37 -19.59
CA ARG A 113 -13.57 2.38 -21.04
C ARG A 113 -13.70 1.00 -21.68
N ARG A 114 -13.52 -0.10 -20.91
CA ARG A 114 -13.53 -1.45 -21.46
C ARG A 114 -14.64 -2.32 -20.89
N SER A 115 -15.25 -3.09 -21.79
CA SER A 115 -16.14 -4.19 -21.42
C SER A 115 -15.33 -5.31 -20.75
N PRO A 116 -15.87 -5.98 -19.71
CA PRO A 116 -15.25 -7.18 -19.12
C PRO A 116 -14.99 -8.31 -20.13
N PHE A 117 -15.67 -8.26 -21.27
CA PHE A 117 -15.51 -9.23 -22.38
C PHE A 117 -14.50 -8.78 -23.45
N SER A 118 -13.79 -7.65 -23.24
CA SER A 118 -12.76 -7.20 -24.17
C SER A 118 -11.54 -8.12 -24.14
N MET A 119 -11.18 -8.69 -25.28
CA MET A 119 -9.94 -9.44 -25.42
C MET A 119 -8.73 -8.48 -25.39
N VAL A 120 -7.58 -8.98 -24.91
CA VAL A 120 -6.30 -8.29 -25.00
C VAL A 120 -5.94 -8.12 -26.47
N THR A 121 -5.79 -6.90 -26.93
CA THR A 121 -5.41 -6.59 -28.31
C THR A 121 -3.90 -6.63 -28.51
N ALA A 122 -3.44 -6.66 -29.77
CA ALA A 122 -2.02 -6.55 -30.08
C ALA A 122 -1.41 -5.20 -29.60
N SER A 123 -2.24 -4.14 -29.54
CA SER A 123 -1.82 -2.85 -28.98
C SER A 123 -1.60 -2.93 -27.47
N ASP A 124 -2.50 -3.61 -26.74
CA ASP A 124 -2.35 -3.80 -25.30
C ASP A 124 -1.10 -4.60 -24.96
N ARG A 125 -0.81 -5.66 -25.74
CA ARG A 125 0.41 -6.46 -25.57
C ARG A 125 1.67 -5.64 -25.72
N ARG A 126 1.69 -4.70 -26.69
CA ARG A 126 2.83 -3.79 -26.86
C ARG A 126 2.95 -2.85 -25.67
N ASP A 127 1.86 -2.20 -25.24
CA ASP A 127 1.87 -1.33 -24.07
C ASP A 127 2.31 -2.09 -22.79
N PHE A 128 1.84 -3.32 -22.60
CA PHE A 128 2.27 -4.15 -21.46
C PHE A 128 3.76 -4.47 -21.53
N ARG A 129 4.28 -4.83 -22.71
CA ARG A 129 5.71 -5.09 -22.90
C ARG A 129 6.56 -3.87 -22.60
N ASP A 130 6.18 -2.70 -23.11
CA ASP A 130 6.89 -1.44 -22.89
C ASP A 130 6.92 -1.05 -21.41
N ARG A 131 5.82 -1.29 -20.68
CA ARG A 131 5.76 -1.03 -19.24
C ARG A 131 6.54 -2.06 -18.42
N LEU A 132 6.55 -3.32 -18.82
CA LEU A 132 7.36 -4.37 -18.18
C LEU A 132 8.85 -4.12 -18.36
N SER A 133 9.29 -3.64 -19.52
CA SER A 133 10.71 -3.32 -19.76
C SER A 133 11.25 -2.20 -18.85
N GLN A 134 10.38 -1.27 -18.41
CA GLN A 134 10.74 -0.23 -17.44
C GLN A 134 11.13 -0.79 -16.07
N LEU A 135 10.72 -2.03 -15.74
CA LEU A 135 11.09 -2.67 -14.47
C LEU A 135 12.54 -3.20 -14.47
N ASP A 136 13.17 -3.35 -15.63
CA ASP A 136 14.52 -3.92 -15.80
C ASP A 136 14.70 -5.29 -15.10
N LEU A 137 13.68 -6.18 -15.28
CA LEU A 137 13.62 -7.51 -14.66
C LEU A 137 13.46 -8.65 -15.66
N GLY A 138 13.50 -8.35 -16.98
CA GLY A 138 13.34 -9.33 -18.06
C GLY A 138 11.93 -9.93 -18.15
N LEU A 139 10.91 -9.24 -17.60
CA LEU A 139 9.53 -9.72 -17.61
C LEU A 139 8.84 -9.51 -18.96
N GLU A 140 9.29 -8.55 -19.74
CA GLU A 140 8.81 -8.22 -21.09
C GLU A 140 8.97 -9.37 -22.09
N ASP A 141 9.96 -10.23 -21.87
CA ASP A 141 10.20 -11.42 -22.72
C ASP A 141 9.51 -12.68 -22.18
N ARG A 142 8.89 -12.58 -21.01
CA ARG A 142 8.27 -13.70 -20.30
C ARG A 142 6.76 -13.52 -20.10
N MET A 143 6.10 -12.69 -20.90
CA MET A 143 4.69 -12.33 -20.75
C MET A 143 3.74 -13.54 -20.77
N THR A 144 4.10 -14.62 -21.46
CA THR A 144 3.32 -15.87 -21.52
C THR A 144 3.64 -16.87 -20.40
N HIS A 145 4.56 -16.53 -19.47
CA HIS A 145 4.88 -17.41 -18.35
C HIS A 145 3.92 -17.19 -17.18
N PRO A 146 3.55 -18.25 -16.45
CA PRO A 146 2.75 -18.12 -15.23
C PRO A 146 3.45 -17.26 -14.16
N VAL A 147 2.69 -16.38 -13.51
CA VAL A 147 3.19 -15.49 -12.46
C VAL A 147 3.73 -16.26 -11.26
N GLY A 148 3.18 -17.46 -10.99
CA GLY A 148 3.66 -18.36 -9.94
C GLY A 148 5.13 -18.77 -10.05
N LEU A 149 5.73 -18.71 -11.27
CA LEU A 149 7.15 -19.03 -11.52
C LEU A 149 8.10 -17.85 -11.30
N LEU A 150 7.59 -16.66 -11.00
CA LEU A 150 8.40 -15.48 -10.75
C LEU A 150 9.05 -15.53 -9.36
N SER A 151 10.24 -14.94 -9.23
CA SER A 151 10.83 -14.69 -7.91
C SER A 151 9.94 -13.73 -7.09
N GLY A 152 10.14 -13.70 -5.77
CA GLY A 152 9.41 -12.78 -4.89
C GLY A 152 9.50 -11.33 -5.33
N GLY A 153 10.71 -10.87 -5.67
CA GLY A 153 10.95 -9.48 -6.14
C GLY A 153 10.33 -9.19 -7.50
N GLN A 154 10.46 -10.12 -8.47
CA GLN A 154 9.82 -9.99 -9.77
C GLN A 154 8.30 -9.89 -9.63
N ARG A 155 7.70 -10.73 -8.78
CA ARG A 155 6.26 -10.71 -8.52
C ARG A 155 5.83 -9.42 -7.83
N GLN A 156 6.63 -8.91 -6.88
CA GLN A 156 6.34 -7.67 -6.20
C GLN A 156 6.40 -6.47 -7.15
N ALA A 157 7.41 -6.39 -8.00
CA ALA A 157 7.53 -5.35 -9.03
C ALA A 157 6.36 -5.43 -10.03
N LEU A 158 5.99 -6.63 -10.46
CA LEU A 158 4.81 -6.84 -11.31
C LEU A 158 3.52 -6.35 -10.61
N THR A 159 3.34 -6.68 -9.33
CA THR A 159 2.15 -6.25 -8.56
C THR A 159 2.09 -4.72 -8.43
N LEU A 160 3.23 -4.07 -8.23
CA LEU A 160 3.33 -2.61 -8.21
C LEU A 160 2.93 -2.01 -9.56
N LEU A 161 3.48 -2.54 -10.66
CA LEU A 161 3.10 -2.13 -12.01
C LEU A 161 1.60 -2.31 -12.25
N MET A 162 1.04 -3.47 -11.90
CA MET A 162 -0.39 -3.76 -12.02
C MET A 162 -1.27 -2.81 -11.22
N ALA A 163 -0.86 -2.45 -10.00
CA ALA A 163 -1.60 -1.53 -9.14
C ALA A 163 -1.58 -0.08 -9.66
N THR A 164 -0.58 0.25 -10.49
CA THR A 164 -0.35 1.59 -11.05
C THR A 164 -0.54 1.65 -12.58
N LEU A 165 -0.94 0.57 -13.22
CA LEU A 165 -1.13 0.47 -14.68
C LEU A 165 -2.11 1.53 -15.19
N VAL A 166 -3.21 1.70 -14.48
CA VAL A 166 -4.06 2.90 -14.52
C VAL A 166 -3.78 3.65 -13.24
N THR A 167 -3.38 4.91 -13.34
CA THR A 167 -2.99 5.73 -12.17
C THR A 167 -4.11 5.76 -11.13
N PRO A 168 -3.90 5.17 -9.94
CA PRO A 168 -4.91 5.18 -8.90
C PRO A 168 -4.98 6.55 -8.22
N LYS A 169 -6.11 6.89 -7.62
CA LYS A 169 -6.22 8.07 -6.77
C LYS A 169 -5.44 7.91 -5.47
N LEU A 170 -5.43 6.69 -4.93
CA LEU A 170 -4.72 6.33 -3.71
C LEU A 170 -4.00 4.99 -3.90
N LEU A 171 -2.75 4.90 -3.47
CA LEU A 171 -1.96 3.67 -3.45
C LEU A 171 -1.73 3.24 -2.00
N LEU A 172 -2.09 2.01 -1.65
CA LEU A 172 -1.88 1.40 -0.34
C LEU A 172 -0.77 0.34 -0.45
N LEU A 173 0.33 0.53 0.28
CA LEU A 173 1.49 -0.35 0.29
C LEU A 173 1.64 -1.00 1.68
N ASP A 174 1.25 -2.26 1.82
CA ASP A 174 1.25 -2.98 3.11
C ASP A 174 2.52 -3.83 3.23
N GLU A 175 3.58 -3.30 3.86
CA GLU A 175 4.87 -3.98 4.09
C GLU A 175 5.42 -4.72 2.86
N HIS A 176 5.22 -4.12 1.70
CA HIS A 176 5.38 -4.77 0.40
C HIS A 176 6.80 -5.24 0.06
N THR A 177 7.80 -4.97 0.91
CA THR A 177 9.18 -5.43 0.74
C THR A 177 9.66 -6.34 1.87
N ALA A 178 8.82 -6.62 2.88
CA ALA A 178 9.24 -7.34 4.09
C ALA A 178 9.66 -8.80 3.85
N ALA A 179 9.16 -9.43 2.78
CA ALA A 179 9.46 -10.82 2.41
C ALA A 179 10.59 -10.96 1.39
N LEU A 180 11.26 -9.85 1.03
CA LEU A 180 12.31 -9.81 0.02
C LEU A 180 13.70 -9.77 0.68
N ASP A 181 14.72 -10.27 -0.05
CA ASP A 181 16.10 -10.04 0.33
C ASP A 181 16.45 -8.54 0.24
N PRO A 182 17.46 -8.05 0.99
CA PRO A 182 17.75 -6.62 1.09
C PRO A 182 18.02 -5.92 -0.24
N ALA A 183 18.74 -6.57 -1.16
CA ALA A 183 19.07 -5.97 -2.46
C ALA A 183 17.82 -5.83 -3.35
N THR A 184 16.97 -6.84 -3.36
CA THR A 184 15.69 -6.82 -4.09
C THR A 184 14.72 -5.83 -3.45
N ALA A 185 14.66 -5.75 -2.13
CA ALA A 185 13.82 -4.79 -1.41
C ALA A 185 14.19 -3.34 -1.78
N GLN A 186 15.49 -3.01 -1.83
CA GLN A 186 15.95 -1.68 -2.25
C GLN A 186 15.54 -1.35 -3.69
N LYS A 187 15.65 -2.29 -4.63
CA LYS A 187 15.21 -2.08 -6.02
C LYS A 187 13.70 -1.81 -6.10
N VAL A 188 12.89 -2.58 -5.37
CA VAL A 188 11.43 -2.39 -5.35
C VAL A 188 11.04 -1.06 -4.70
N LEU A 189 11.75 -0.63 -3.63
CA LEU A 189 11.52 0.67 -3.00
C LEU A 189 11.90 1.83 -3.93
N ALA A 190 13.03 1.73 -4.63
CA ALA A 190 13.45 2.74 -5.62
C ALA A 190 12.40 2.88 -6.74
N LEU A 191 11.95 1.75 -7.30
CA LEU A 191 10.88 1.72 -8.31
C LEU A 191 9.57 2.30 -7.77
N THR A 192 9.20 2.01 -6.52
CA THR A 192 8.03 2.58 -5.86
C THR A 192 8.13 4.10 -5.78
N LYS A 193 9.29 4.63 -5.35
CA LYS A 193 9.55 6.07 -5.24
C LYS A 193 9.42 6.76 -6.60
N GLU A 194 10.01 6.17 -7.64
CA GLU A 194 9.97 6.68 -9.01
C GLU A 194 8.53 6.74 -9.55
N ILE A 195 7.81 5.63 -9.53
CA ILE A 195 6.42 5.55 -10.05
C ILE A 195 5.49 6.51 -9.31
N VAL A 196 5.60 6.58 -7.98
CA VAL A 196 4.75 7.47 -7.17
C VAL A 196 5.05 8.94 -7.48
N ALA A 197 6.34 9.32 -7.62
CA ALA A 197 6.75 10.67 -7.93
C ALA A 197 6.37 11.09 -9.35
N GLU A 198 6.67 10.28 -10.37
CA GLU A 198 6.39 10.60 -11.78
C GLU A 198 4.90 10.81 -12.03
N ARG A 199 4.05 10.02 -11.37
CA ARG A 199 2.59 10.05 -11.58
C ARG A 199 1.85 10.87 -10.54
N ASN A 200 2.56 11.50 -9.62
CA ASN A 200 2.02 12.28 -8.49
C ASN A 200 0.91 11.51 -7.73
N ILE A 201 1.16 10.22 -7.44
CA ILE A 201 0.19 9.34 -6.77
C ILE A 201 0.17 9.66 -5.28
N THR A 202 -1.01 9.84 -4.69
CA THR A 202 -1.15 9.86 -3.23
C THR A 202 -0.95 8.46 -2.69
N CYS A 203 -0.05 8.31 -1.71
CA CYS A 203 0.40 7.01 -1.22
C CYS A 203 0.36 6.90 0.30
N LEU A 204 -0.16 5.79 0.82
CA LEU A 204 0.01 5.34 2.20
C LEU A 204 0.86 4.07 2.21
N MET A 205 1.93 4.04 2.98
CA MET A 205 2.82 2.89 3.08
C MET A 205 3.01 2.46 4.53
N ILE A 206 2.63 1.23 4.87
CA ILE A 206 3.01 0.61 6.12
C ILE A 206 4.42 0.04 5.97
N THR A 207 5.28 0.34 6.93
CA THR A 207 6.63 -0.22 6.99
C THR A 207 7.10 -0.38 8.44
N HIS A 208 7.93 -1.39 8.68
CA HIS A 208 8.67 -1.56 9.94
C HIS A 208 10.12 -1.05 9.82
N ASN A 209 10.57 -0.71 8.62
CA ASN A 209 11.91 -0.20 8.37
C ASN A 209 11.92 1.32 8.56
N ILE A 210 12.54 1.79 9.65
CA ILE A 210 12.62 3.23 9.99
C ILE A 210 13.41 4.04 8.96
N PRO A 211 14.61 3.60 8.51
CA PRO A 211 15.33 4.26 7.42
C PRO A 211 14.45 4.47 6.18
N SER A 212 13.75 3.42 5.71
CA SER A 212 12.84 3.53 4.57
C SER A 212 11.68 4.48 4.85
N ALA A 213 11.15 4.52 6.09
CA ALA A 213 10.09 5.44 6.45
C ALA A 213 10.52 6.91 6.39
N LEU A 214 11.78 7.21 6.66
CA LEU A 214 12.35 8.56 6.58
C LEU A 214 12.84 8.92 5.18
N ASP A 215 13.28 7.95 4.37
CA ASP A 215 13.72 8.20 2.99
C ASP A 215 12.53 8.37 2.03
N LEU A 216 11.43 7.64 2.29
CA LEU A 216 10.25 7.64 1.44
C LEU A 216 9.18 8.62 1.95
N GLY A 217 8.56 9.33 1.00
CA GLY A 217 7.45 10.21 1.28
C GLY A 217 7.81 11.53 1.96
N ASN A 218 6.78 12.29 2.26
CA ASN A 218 6.85 13.65 2.84
C ASN A 218 6.24 13.76 4.24
N ARG A 219 5.54 12.70 4.70
CA ARG A 219 4.89 12.61 6.03
C ARG A 219 5.12 11.24 6.64
N SER A 220 5.19 11.18 7.97
CA SER A 220 5.23 9.93 8.71
C SER A 220 4.24 9.99 9.87
N ILE A 221 3.44 8.96 10.04
CA ILE A 221 2.51 8.83 11.16
C ILE A 221 2.86 7.59 11.99
N MET A 222 2.61 7.68 13.29
CA MET A 222 2.79 6.59 14.23
C MET A 222 1.45 6.16 14.78
N MET A 223 1.16 4.87 14.70
CA MET A 223 -0.04 4.28 15.29
C MET A 223 0.28 3.44 16.52
N ARG A 224 -0.60 3.53 17.53
CA ARG A 224 -0.61 2.71 18.74
C ARG A 224 -2.04 2.49 19.21
N ASP A 225 -2.38 1.26 19.55
CA ASP A 225 -3.68 0.88 20.15
C ASP A 225 -4.88 1.45 19.38
N GLY A 226 -4.82 1.36 18.04
CA GLY A 226 -5.89 1.82 17.15
C GLY A 226 -6.00 3.34 16.98
N ASN A 227 -5.00 4.11 17.43
CA ASN A 227 -4.97 5.57 17.33
C ASN A 227 -3.72 6.05 16.59
N ILE A 228 -3.80 7.23 15.96
CA ILE A 228 -2.62 7.99 15.52
C ILE A 228 -2.12 8.78 16.74
N VAL A 229 -0.91 8.47 17.21
CA VAL A 229 -0.32 9.08 18.41
C VAL A 229 0.73 10.13 18.08
N MET A 230 1.27 10.12 16.85
CA MET A 230 2.24 11.12 16.39
C MET A 230 2.15 11.31 14.88
N GLU A 231 2.38 12.51 14.43
CA GLU A 231 2.54 12.87 13.04
C GLU A 231 3.80 13.73 12.86
N LEU A 232 4.62 13.39 11.86
CA LEU A 232 5.80 14.13 11.44
C LEU A 232 5.61 14.64 10.02
N LYS A 233 5.71 15.95 9.81
CA LYS A 233 5.64 16.61 8.50
C LYS A 233 6.55 17.83 8.44
N GLY A 234 6.83 18.31 7.23
CA GLY A 234 7.64 19.50 7.00
C GLY A 234 9.03 19.43 7.63
N GLU A 235 9.46 20.51 8.27
CA GLU A 235 10.80 20.61 8.88
C GLU A 235 11.03 19.62 10.02
N ALA A 236 10.02 19.32 10.81
CA ALA A 236 10.14 18.32 11.87
C ALA A 236 10.50 16.93 11.34
N ARG A 237 9.99 16.57 10.15
CA ARG A 237 10.33 15.30 9.50
C ARG A 237 11.68 15.34 8.81
N LYS A 238 12.04 16.46 8.14
CA LYS A 238 13.34 16.60 7.46
C LYS A 238 14.52 16.50 8.42
N ASN A 239 14.35 17.01 9.64
CA ASN A 239 15.37 17.01 10.67
C ASN A 239 15.33 15.75 11.57
N MET A 240 14.37 14.85 11.33
CA MET A 240 14.23 13.63 12.13
C MET A 240 15.31 12.62 11.72
N THR A 241 16.07 12.15 12.70
CA THR A 241 17.01 11.03 12.54
C THR A 241 16.37 9.71 12.88
N THR A 242 16.98 8.61 12.43
CA THR A 242 16.57 7.24 12.82
C THR A 242 16.55 7.08 14.34
N GLU A 243 17.60 7.56 15.04
CA GLU A 243 17.70 7.53 16.49
C GLU A 243 16.61 8.38 17.18
N GLY A 244 16.36 9.57 16.64
CA GLY A 244 15.30 10.47 17.12
C GLY A 244 13.92 9.83 17.01
N LEU A 245 13.66 9.15 15.89
CA LEU A 245 12.39 8.45 15.68
C LEU A 245 12.27 7.23 16.60
N LEU A 246 13.34 6.44 16.79
CA LEU A 246 13.38 5.34 17.77
C LEU A 246 13.10 5.83 19.19
N LYS A 247 13.73 6.94 19.60
CA LYS A 247 13.46 7.56 20.90
C LYS A 247 12.00 7.94 21.05
N ALA A 248 11.42 8.58 20.02
CA ALA A 248 10.00 8.92 20.02
C ALA A 248 9.08 7.69 20.15
N PHE A 249 9.48 6.53 19.56
CA PHE A 249 8.80 5.25 19.77
C PHE A 249 8.83 4.82 21.24
N HIS A 250 10.02 4.85 21.87
CA HIS A 250 10.18 4.49 23.29
C HIS A 250 9.39 5.41 24.21
N ASP A 251 9.42 6.72 23.98
CA ASP A 251 8.69 7.72 24.76
C ASP A 251 7.18 7.51 24.68
N GLN A 252 6.69 6.95 23.59
CA GLN A 252 5.29 6.53 23.42
C GLN A 252 4.99 5.14 24.00
N GLY A 253 5.93 4.50 24.72
CA GLY A 253 5.74 3.18 25.32
C GLY A 253 5.62 2.02 24.29
N ILE A 254 6.08 2.22 23.07
CA ILE A 254 6.08 1.20 22.03
C ILE A 254 7.35 0.38 22.16
N GLN A 255 7.24 -0.83 22.73
CA GLN A 255 8.33 -1.80 22.71
C GLN A 255 8.46 -2.40 21.32
N SER A 256 9.64 -2.28 20.72
CA SER A 256 9.86 -2.71 19.33
C SER A 256 10.61 -4.04 19.28
N ASP A 257 9.91 -5.14 19.22
CA ASP A 257 10.54 -6.46 19.07
C ASP A 257 11.16 -6.73 17.68
N ARG A 258 10.84 -5.92 16.65
CA ARG A 258 11.36 -6.08 15.28
C ARG A 258 11.92 -4.81 14.63
N ILE A 259 11.63 -3.63 15.13
CA ILE A 259 12.09 -2.36 14.55
C ILE A 259 13.61 -2.15 14.74
N LEU A 260 14.22 -2.81 15.74
CA LEU A 260 15.64 -2.63 16.10
C LEU A 260 16.62 -3.43 15.20
N PHE A 261 16.20 -4.46 14.48
CA PHE A 261 17.11 -5.37 13.77
C PHE A 261 17.34 -5.01 12.30
N SER A 262 16.74 -3.96 11.77
CA SER A 262 16.97 -3.49 10.39
C SER A 262 17.88 -2.27 10.29
N ALA A 263 18.59 -1.92 11.36
CA ALA A 263 19.51 -0.79 11.40
C ALA A 263 20.99 -1.17 11.19
N THR A 264 21.28 -2.44 10.77
CA THR A 264 22.63 -2.88 10.36
C THR A 264 22.64 -3.27 8.91
#